data_d501a8f8f19a706efd2fc47479d2bee4
#
_entry.id   d501a8f8f19a706efd2fc47479d2bee4
#
_cell.length_a   1.000
_cell.length_b   1.000
_cell.length_c   1.000
_cell.angle_alpha   90.00
_cell.angle_beta   90.00
_cell.angle_gamma   90.00
#
_symmetry.space_group_name_H-M   'P 1'
#
loop_
_entity.id
_entity.type
_entity.pdbx_description
1 polymer ?
#
loop_
_entity_poly.entity_id
_entity_poly.type
_entity_poly.pdbx_seq_one_letter_code
_entity_poly.pdbx_strand_id
1 'polypeptide(L)'
;MADSPVSHHPAGSSSETGNSEASNEQRAQMEQAYQQMQRKMRIGKMDEQIKHKIMVLSGKGGVGKSTVATGLALSLAREGKKVGLMDIDITGPNVPKMLGLEDADLNVEDGQIHPAEGPAGVKVISMAFLPVSYTHLRAHETQRY
;
A
#
# COMPACT_ATOMS: atom_id res chain seq x y z
N MET A 1 30.88 50.09 -60.03
CA MET A 1 29.53 50.58 -59.71
C MET A 1 28.56 49.46 -59.85
N ALA A 2 27.76 49.29 -58.85
CA ALA A 2 26.60 48.40 -58.69
C ALA A 2 26.82 47.15 -57.87
N ASP A 3 26.36 47.37 -56.76
CA ASP A 3 26.13 46.60 -55.53
C ASP A 3 25.03 45.54 -55.78
N SER A 4 25.21 44.36 -55.26
CA SER A 4 24.14 43.33 -55.25
C SER A 4 24.02 42.82 -53.83
N PRO A 5 22.83 42.88 -53.21
CA PRO A 5 22.67 42.46 -51.85
C PRO A 5 22.48 40.94 -51.74
N VAL A 6 23.16 40.41 -50.75
CA VAL A 6 23.09 39.01 -50.29
C VAL A 6 21.78 38.77 -49.55
N SER A 7 20.96 37.87 -49.99
CA SER A 7 19.76 37.41 -49.30
C SER A 7 20.11 36.39 -48.23
N HIS A 8 19.87 36.75 -46.99
CA HIS A 8 19.88 35.82 -45.85
C HIS A 8 18.62 34.99 -45.81
N HIS A 9 18.79 33.70 -45.89
CA HIS A 9 17.76 32.69 -45.50
C HIS A 9 17.93 32.37 -44.04
N PRO A 10 16.91 32.45 -43.20
CA PRO A 10 16.96 31.85 -41.87
C PRO A 10 16.62 30.35 -41.98
N ALA A 11 17.56 29.54 -41.58
CA ALA A 11 17.32 28.08 -41.42
C ALA A 11 16.36 27.85 -40.26
N GLY A 12 15.27 27.19 -40.56
CA GLY A 12 14.30 26.72 -39.56
C GLY A 12 14.88 25.60 -38.73
N SER A 13 14.94 25.85 -37.42
CA SER A 13 15.22 24.84 -36.40
C SER A 13 13.97 24.68 -35.52
N SER A 14 13.06 23.82 -35.91
CA SER A 14 11.91 23.47 -35.07
C SER A 14 11.32 22.12 -35.47
N SER A 15 12.02 21.01 -35.22
CA SER A 15 11.43 19.68 -35.34
C SER A 15 12.10 18.57 -34.50
N GLU A 16 13.06 18.87 -33.63
CA GLU A 16 13.76 17.82 -32.85
C GLU A 16 13.25 17.63 -31.42
N THR A 17 12.47 18.55 -30.85
CA THR A 17 11.97 18.47 -29.49
C THR A 17 10.75 17.53 -29.30
N GLY A 18 9.91 17.37 -30.32
CA GLY A 18 8.70 16.57 -30.23
C GLY A 18 8.93 15.04 -30.20
N ASN A 19 10.06 14.59 -30.78
CA ASN A 19 10.33 13.15 -30.89
C ASN A 19 11.00 12.58 -29.61
N SER A 20 11.67 13.42 -28.84
CA SER A 20 12.31 13.02 -27.57
C SER A 20 11.30 12.90 -26.42
N GLU A 21 10.29 13.76 -26.37
CA GLU A 21 9.23 13.74 -25.36
C GLU A 21 8.32 12.53 -25.52
N ALA A 22 7.86 12.25 -26.73
CA ALA A 22 7.05 11.05 -27.04
C ALA A 22 7.78 9.75 -26.72
N SER A 23 9.10 9.68 -26.96
CA SER A 23 9.91 8.51 -26.61
C SER A 23 10.10 8.34 -25.09
N ASN A 24 10.17 9.45 -24.34
CA ASN A 24 10.27 9.43 -22.90
C ASN A 24 8.94 9.02 -22.22
N GLU A 25 7.81 9.49 -22.75
CA GLU A 25 6.48 9.06 -22.28
C GLU A 25 6.24 7.57 -22.53
N GLN A 26 6.62 7.06 -23.68
CA GLN A 26 6.51 5.63 -23.99
C GLN A 26 7.39 4.77 -23.07
N ARG A 27 8.60 5.22 -22.76
CA ARG A 27 9.50 4.55 -21.81
C ARG A 27 8.90 4.56 -20.40
N ALA A 28 8.36 5.69 -19.95
CA ALA A 28 7.73 5.80 -18.64
C ALA A 28 6.49 4.88 -18.52
N GLN A 29 5.67 4.79 -19.57
CA GLN A 29 4.53 3.89 -19.61
C GLN A 29 4.95 2.41 -19.60
N MET A 30 6.01 2.06 -20.33
CA MET A 30 6.54 0.70 -20.33
C MET A 30 7.12 0.30 -18.98
N GLU A 31 7.86 1.21 -18.32
CA GLU A 31 8.39 1.02 -16.99
C GLU A 31 7.27 0.81 -15.95
N GLN A 32 6.23 1.63 -16.00
CA GLN A 32 5.06 1.50 -15.14
C GLN A 32 4.33 0.15 -15.37
N ALA A 33 4.14 -0.24 -16.62
CA ALA A 33 3.52 -1.51 -16.96
C ALA A 33 4.35 -2.71 -16.47
N TYR A 34 5.68 -2.63 -16.60
CA TYR A 34 6.60 -3.63 -16.10
C TYR A 34 6.56 -3.75 -14.57
N GLN A 35 6.58 -2.62 -13.86
CA GLN A 35 6.46 -2.60 -12.39
C GLN A 35 5.12 -3.15 -11.91
N GLN A 36 4.01 -2.81 -12.59
CA GLN A 36 2.70 -3.37 -12.29
C GLN A 36 2.64 -4.87 -12.50
N MET A 37 3.25 -5.37 -13.58
CA MET A 37 3.31 -6.80 -13.86
C MET A 37 4.15 -7.54 -12.81
N GLN A 38 5.31 -7.02 -12.43
CA GLN A 38 6.12 -7.59 -11.35
C GLN A 38 5.36 -7.62 -10.02
N ARG A 39 4.65 -6.52 -9.69
CA ARG A 39 3.83 -6.43 -8.48
C ARG A 39 2.72 -7.49 -8.49
N LYS A 40 2.01 -7.66 -9.60
CA LYS A 40 0.97 -8.70 -9.74
C LYS A 40 1.52 -10.10 -9.57
N MET A 41 2.68 -10.41 -10.18
CA MET A 41 3.32 -11.72 -10.02
C MET A 41 3.75 -11.99 -8.57
N ARG A 42 4.29 -10.97 -7.88
CA ARG A 42 4.67 -11.08 -6.47
C ARG A 42 3.45 -11.35 -5.59
N ILE A 43 2.35 -10.60 -5.80
CA ILE A 43 1.09 -10.80 -5.06
C ILE A 43 0.54 -12.21 -5.32
N GLY A 44 0.53 -12.68 -6.56
CA GLY A 44 0.06 -14.03 -6.90
C GLY A 44 0.82 -15.12 -6.17
N LYS A 45 2.16 -15.05 -6.15
CA LYS A 45 3.00 -16.00 -5.42
C LYS A 45 2.76 -15.99 -3.91
N MET A 46 2.52 -14.81 -3.32
CA MET A 46 2.20 -14.70 -1.89
C MET A 46 0.81 -15.24 -1.60
N ASP A 47 -0.14 -15.02 -2.51
CA ASP A 47 -1.51 -15.46 -2.38
C ASP A 47 -1.65 -16.99 -2.36
N GLU A 48 -0.83 -17.68 -3.14
CA GLU A 48 -0.77 -19.16 -3.18
C GLU A 48 -0.29 -19.77 -1.86
N GLN A 49 0.48 -19.03 -1.06
CA GLN A 49 0.96 -19.51 0.24
C GLN A 49 -0.10 -19.47 1.33
N ILE A 50 -1.16 -18.69 1.13
CA ILE A 50 -2.27 -18.54 2.08
C ILE A 50 -3.41 -19.47 1.69
N LYS A 51 -3.53 -20.60 2.38
CA LYS A 51 -4.53 -21.64 2.08
C LYS A 51 -5.98 -21.17 2.33
N HIS A 52 -6.20 -20.42 3.39
CA HIS A 52 -7.53 -19.96 3.80
C HIS A 52 -7.52 -18.49 4.09
N LYS A 53 -8.44 -17.75 3.50
CA LYS A 53 -8.64 -16.32 3.70
C LYS A 53 -10.04 -16.12 4.25
N ILE A 54 -10.12 -15.62 5.48
CA ILE A 54 -11.37 -15.39 6.21
C ILE A 54 -11.54 -13.90 6.39
N MET A 55 -12.69 -13.36 6.01
CA MET A 55 -13.02 -11.96 6.16
C MET A 55 -14.16 -11.81 7.16
N VAL A 56 -13.96 -10.98 8.19
CA VAL A 56 -14.97 -10.65 9.19
C VAL A 56 -15.50 -9.26 8.89
N LEU A 57 -16.75 -9.17 8.45
CA LEU A 57 -17.39 -7.94 8.01
C LEU A 57 -18.63 -7.65 8.84
N SER A 58 -18.95 -6.36 8.97
CA SER A 58 -20.24 -5.89 9.47
C SER A 58 -20.56 -4.50 8.93
N GLY A 59 -21.78 -4.27 8.54
CA GLY A 59 -22.29 -2.96 8.17
C GLY A 59 -22.58 -2.02 9.37
N LYS A 60 -22.43 -2.50 10.61
CA LYS A 60 -22.71 -1.73 11.84
C LYS A 60 -21.47 -1.72 12.74
N GLY A 61 -21.19 -0.55 13.33
CA GLY A 61 -20.15 -0.41 14.35
C GLY A 61 -20.51 -1.09 15.67
N GLY A 62 -19.52 -1.44 16.48
CA GLY A 62 -19.72 -1.94 17.86
C GLY A 62 -20.31 -3.35 18.01
N VAL A 63 -20.44 -4.13 16.93
CA VAL A 63 -21.05 -5.48 16.98
C VAL A 63 -20.05 -6.60 17.31
N GLY A 64 -18.79 -6.27 17.60
CA GLY A 64 -17.79 -7.25 17.98
C GLY A 64 -16.97 -7.85 16.84
N LYS A 65 -16.87 -7.19 15.66
CA LYS A 65 -16.03 -7.66 14.53
C LYS A 65 -14.61 -8.00 14.96
N SER A 66 -13.93 -7.05 15.59
CA SER A 66 -12.54 -7.21 16.03
C SER A 66 -12.42 -8.31 17.08
N THR A 67 -13.40 -8.44 17.99
CA THR A 67 -13.45 -9.50 18.99
C THR A 67 -13.54 -10.89 18.35
N VAL A 68 -14.42 -11.04 17.37
CA VAL A 68 -14.59 -12.32 16.65
C VAL A 68 -13.33 -12.64 15.85
N ALA A 69 -12.78 -11.64 15.11
CA ALA A 69 -11.58 -11.84 14.30
C ALA A 69 -10.37 -12.23 15.18
N THR A 70 -10.15 -11.52 16.28
CA THR A 70 -9.05 -11.80 17.22
C THR A 70 -9.23 -13.14 17.92
N GLY A 71 -10.44 -13.46 18.40
CA GLY A 71 -10.75 -14.72 19.03
C GLY A 71 -10.53 -15.91 18.10
N LEU A 72 -10.98 -15.80 16.84
CA LEU A 72 -10.76 -16.82 15.83
C LEU A 72 -9.28 -17.01 15.53
N ALA A 73 -8.53 -15.92 15.34
CA ALA A 73 -7.09 -15.97 15.09
C ALA A 73 -6.33 -16.67 16.21
N LEU A 74 -6.62 -16.32 17.47
CA LEU A 74 -5.99 -16.94 18.64
C LEU A 74 -6.37 -18.43 18.78
N SER A 75 -7.63 -18.78 18.52
CA SER A 75 -8.08 -20.18 18.59
C SER A 75 -7.35 -21.04 17.56
N LEU A 76 -7.27 -20.59 16.31
CA LEU A 76 -6.56 -21.31 15.26
C LEU A 76 -5.05 -21.40 15.53
N ALA A 77 -4.43 -20.35 16.06
CA ALA A 77 -3.02 -20.36 16.43
C ALA A 77 -2.73 -21.35 17.56
N ARG A 78 -3.61 -21.44 18.57
CA ARG A 78 -3.52 -22.43 19.65
C ARG A 78 -3.67 -23.87 19.17
N GLU A 79 -4.35 -24.07 18.06
CA GLU A 79 -4.42 -25.36 17.36
C GLU A 79 -3.18 -25.66 16.48
N GLY A 80 -2.15 -24.82 16.56
CA GLY A 80 -0.90 -24.98 15.82
C GLY A 80 -0.97 -24.51 14.37
N LYS A 81 -1.98 -23.74 13.97
CA LYS A 81 -2.05 -23.14 12.64
C LYS A 81 -1.19 -21.89 12.58
N LYS A 82 -0.55 -21.65 11.42
CA LYS A 82 0.11 -20.37 11.12
C LYS A 82 -0.96 -19.36 10.74
N VAL A 83 -1.14 -18.33 11.54
CA VAL A 83 -2.23 -17.35 11.39
C VAL A 83 -1.65 -15.94 11.22
N GLY A 84 -2.16 -15.23 10.20
CA GLY A 84 -2.01 -13.79 10.04
C GLY A 84 -3.35 -13.10 10.30
N LEU A 85 -3.32 -12.02 11.05
CA LEU A 85 -4.47 -11.14 11.31
C LEU A 85 -4.17 -9.75 10.77
N MET A 86 -5.05 -9.26 9.88
CA MET A 86 -4.94 -7.92 9.31
C MET A 86 -6.11 -7.08 9.79
N ASP A 87 -5.81 -5.97 10.48
CA ASP A 87 -6.77 -4.96 10.90
C ASP A 87 -6.68 -3.73 10.00
N ILE A 88 -7.69 -3.56 9.15
CA ILE A 88 -7.79 -2.45 8.19
C ILE A 88 -8.74 -1.33 8.66
N ASP A 89 -9.18 -1.36 9.91
CA ASP A 89 -10.01 -0.29 10.48
C ASP A 89 -9.15 0.96 10.71
N ILE A 90 -9.36 1.99 9.90
CA ILE A 90 -8.60 3.25 9.97
C ILE A 90 -9.09 4.11 11.13
N THR A 91 -10.36 4.01 11.48
CA THR A 91 -11.01 4.92 12.45
C THR A 91 -10.86 4.47 13.90
N GLY A 92 -10.76 3.17 14.12
CA GLY A 92 -10.65 2.62 15.48
C GLY A 92 -9.98 1.24 15.50
N PRO A 93 -8.69 1.15 15.11
CA PRO A 93 -8.01 -0.14 15.10
C PRO A 93 -7.84 -0.67 16.53
N ASN A 94 -8.66 -1.67 16.89
CA ASN A 94 -8.71 -2.21 18.24
C ASN A 94 -7.93 -3.53 18.41
N VAL A 95 -7.51 -4.16 17.32
CA VAL A 95 -6.81 -5.45 17.36
C VAL A 95 -5.49 -5.37 18.15
N PRO A 96 -4.64 -4.33 17.97
CA PRO A 96 -3.41 -4.21 18.76
C PRO A 96 -3.68 -4.18 20.25
N LYS A 97 -4.65 -3.39 20.70
CA LYS A 97 -5.05 -3.30 22.11
C LYS A 97 -5.53 -4.64 22.66
N MET A 98 -6.30 -5.39 21.87
CA MET A 98 -6.83 -6.70 22.29
C MET A 98 -5.74 -7.77 22.38
N LEU A 99 -4.62 -7.59 21.68
CA LEU A 99 -3.50 -8.53 21.66
C LEU A 99 -2.29 -8.06 22.48
N GLY A 100 -2.36 -6.91 23.15
CA GLY A 100 -1.24 -6.35 23.91
C GLY A 100 -0.08 -5.87 23.02
N LEU A 101 -0.40 -5.36 21.83
CA LEU A 101 0.54 -4.87 20.82
C LEU A 101 0.42 -3.35 20.63
N GLU A 102 0.05 -2.62 21.68
CA GLU A 102 -0.18 -1.16 21.59
C GLU A 102 1.10 -0.39 21.30
N ASP A 103 2.22 -0.89 21.76
CA ASP A 103 3.55 -0.29 21.57
C ASP A 103 4.29 -0.87 20.34
N ALA A 104 3.63 -1.69 19.54
CA ALA A 104 4.24 -2.24 18.33
C ALA A 104 4.24 -1.23 17.20
N ASP A 105 5.38 -1.07 16.55
CA ASP A 105 5.55 -0.25 15.36
C ASP A 105 5.51 -1.10 14.09
N LEU A 106 5.16 -0.43 12.99
CA LEU A 106 5.26 -1.02 11.67
C LEU A 106 6.75 -1.14 11.28
N ASN A 107 7.26 -2.36 11.26
CA ASN A 107 8.60 -2.61 10.74
C ASN A 107 8.56 -2.77 9.22
N VAL A 108 9.32 -1.94 8.52
CA VAL A 108 9.46 -1.99 7.06
C VAL A 108 10.94 -2.13 6.73
N GLU A 109 11.34 -3.31 6.23
CA GLU A 109 12.68 -3.61 5.78
C GLU A 109 12.64 -3.99 4.30
N ASP A 110 13.54 -3.45 3.50
CA ASP A 110 13.64 -3.70 2.06
C ASP A 110 12.30 -3.50 1.29
N GLY A 111 11.49 -2.53 1.73
CA GLY A 111 10.17 -2.25 1.16
C GLY A 111 9.12 -3.34 1.45
N GLN A 112 9.38 -4.21 2.41
CA GLN A 112 8.45 -5.22 2.90
C GLN A 112 7.98 -4.88 4.31
N ILE A 113 6.70 -5.07 4.54
CA ILE A 113 6.09 -4.90 5.86
C ILE A 113 6.25 -6.20 6.64
N HIS A 114 6.93 -6.13 7.78
CA HIS A 114 7.07 -7.24 8.70
C HIS A 114 5.97 -7.16 9.75
N PRO A 115 5.14 -8.20 9.90
CA PRO A 115 4.07 -8.22 10.89
C PRO A 115 4.63 -8.29 12.31
N ALA A 116 3.95 -7.61 13.24
CA ALA A 116 4.19 -7.78 14.66
C ALA A 116 3.81 -9.19 15.11
N GLU A 117 4.51 -9.73 16.10
CA GLU A 117 4.21 -11.04 16.66
C GLU A 117 3.35 -10.91 17.91
N GLY A 118 2.13 -11.39 17.82
CA GLY A 118 1.18 -11.42 18.92
C GLY A 118 1.15 -12.74 19.68
N PRO A 119 0.25 -12.86 20.65
CA PRO A 119 0.09 -14.09 21.43
C PRO A 119 -0.12 -15.32 20.56
N ALA A 120 0.39 -16.47 21.02
CA ALA A 120 0.36 -17.76 20.32
C ALA A 120 1.02 -17.73 18.91
N GLY A 121 1.89 -16.74 18.63
CA GLY A 121 2.57 -16.64 17.35
C GLY A 121 1.70 -16.08 16.21
N VAL A 122 0.57 -15.45 16.51
CA VAL A 122 -0.24 -14.75 15.49
C VAL A 122 0.55 -13.59 14.92
N LYS A 123 0.68 -13.53 13.60
CA LYS A 123 1.30 -12.41 12.91
C LYS A 123 0.26 -11.32 12.66
N VAL A 124 0.53 -10.10 13.11
CA VAL A 124 -0.45 -9.00 13.11
C VAL A 124 0.05 -7.84 12.29
N ILE A 125 -0.80 -7.34 11.39
CA ILE A 125 -0.65 -6.05 10.72
C ILE A 125 -1.87 -5.22 11.05
N SER A 126 -1.68 -4.00 11.54
CA SER A 126 -2.77 -3.07 11.83
C SER A 126 -2.45 -1.68 11.30
N MET A 127 -3.49 -0.97 10.91
CA MET A 127 -3.39 0.46 10.57
C MET A 127 -2.97 1.32 11.78
N ALA A 128 -3.11 0.79 13.00
CA ALA A 128 -2.60 1.45 14.22
C ALA A 128 -1.07 1.56 14.28
N PHE A 129 -0.36 0.66 13.61
CA PHE A 129 1.11 0.63 13.59
C PHE A 129 1.73 1.67 12.65
N LEU A 130 0.90 2.37 11.86
CA LEU A 130 1.40 3.43 10.98
C LEU A 130 1.84 4.64 11.81
N PRO A 131 3.03 5.22 11.55
CA PRO A 131 3.48 6.44 12.22
C PRO A 131 2.47 7.58 12.08
N VAL A 132 2.34 8.39 13.12
CA VAL A 132 1.37 9.50 13.22
C VAL A 132 1.47 10.51 12.07
N SER A 133 2.60 10.60 11.38
CA SER A 133 2.79 11.45 10.20
C SER A 133 1.86 11.12 9.02
N TYR A 134 1.32 9.90 8.97
CA TYR A 134 0.29 9.50 7.99
C TYR A 134 -1.15 9.70 8.50
N THR A 135 -1.34 10.11 9.76
CA THR A 135 -2.66 10.24 10.40
C THR A 135 -3.31 11.61 10.20
N HIS A 136 -2.74 12.53 9.44
CA HIS A 136 -3.39 13.79 9.08
C HIS A 136 -4.71 13.60 8.31
N LEU A 137 -4.98 12.40 7.81
CA LEU A 137 -6.27 12.03 7.23
C LEU A 137 -7.37 11.77 8.28
N ARG A 138 -7.01 11.62 9.57
CA ARG A 138 -8.00 11.37 10.64
C ARG A 138 -8.72 12.61 11.16
N ALA A 139 -8.18 13.80 10.94
CA ALA A 139 -8.65 15.01 11.63
C ALA A 139 -9.95 15.62 11.07
N HIS A 140 -10.45 15.16 9.93
CA HIS A 140 -11.61 15.78 9.28
C HIS A 140 -12.95 15.06 9.49
N GLU A 141 -13.00 13.89 10.10
CA GLU A 141 -14.25 13.12 10.24
C GLU A 141 -14.94 13.22 11.61
N THR A 142 -14.28 13.75 12.63
CA THR A 142 -14.85 13.79 14.00
C THR A 142 -15.61 15.07 14.36
N GLN A 143 -15.90 15.97 13.40
CA GLN A 143 -16.67 17.19 13.67
C GLN A 143 -18.03 17.21 12.98
N ARG A 144 -18.79 16.13 13.07
CA ARG A 144 -20.23 16.14 12.74
C ARG A 144 -21.01 15.26 13.71
N TYR A 145 -21.17 15.80 14.92
CA TYR A 145 -22.37 15.53 15.77
C TYR A 145 -22.57 16.71 16.70
#